data_0714bcb8ef23f0c28db4287e4ad3daa2
#
_entry.id   0714bcb8ef23f0c28db4287e4ad3daa2
#
_cell.length_a   1.000
_cell.length_b   1.000
_cell.length_c   1.000
_cell.angle_alpha   90.00
_cell.angle_beta   90.00
_cell.angle_gamma   90.00
#
_symmetry.space_group_name_H-M   'P 1'
#
loop_
_entity.id
_entity.type
_entity.pdbx_description
1 polymer ?
#
loop_
_entity_poly.entity_id
_entity_poly.type
_entity_poly.pdbx_seq_one_letter_code
_entity_poly.pdbx_strand_id
1 'polypeptide(L)'
;KNSPDPFGGEIQKDPVSGEPTGILKENAESLIKTGEVKADRTPKGEESRLWQGYLLALKEVRELGVTSIQIPGMADFDAYEKFQKEGYLTCRIDIGGPLTADTMLLKKYLELEKKYSKYENWIRFGYLKTFIDGTIGSGTALMFEPFSDNPESCGLAMMTYEEFEKMVIIADKYGFQIGVHSIGDKGNNWTLNAYEKAQQLNGKRDSRHRDEHAQTLLMSDIPRFAQLGVIPSMQPTHCISDKKFCEKRIGNERAKGAYAWKSLVDAGAVMAFGTDYQ
;
A
#
# COMPACT_ATOMS: atom_id res chain seq x y z
N LYS A 1 -10.76 23.55 16.62
CA LYS A 1 -9.59 24.08 17.35
C LYS A 1 -9.05 23.10 18.40
N ASN A 2 -9.93 22.59 19.26
CA ASN A 2 -9.53 21.77 20.40
C ASN A 2 -9.50 20.26 20.14
N SER A 3 -9.81 19.80 18.93
CA SER A 3 -9.74 18.39 18.58
C SER A 3 -8.27 17.94 18.57
N PRO A 4 -7.91 16.85 19.29
CA PRO A 4 -6.59 16.27 19.24
C PRO A 4 -6.38 15.58 17.87
N ASP A 5 -5.14 15.47 17.46
CA ASP A 5 -4.77 14.65 16.33
C ASP A 5 -5.01 13.17 16.68
N PRO A 6 -5.60 12.37 15.79
CA PRO A 6 -5.68 10.93 16.00
C PRO A 6 -4.32 10.28 15.80
N PHE A 7 -4.12 9.10 16.38
CA PHE A 7 -2.91 8.34 16.12
C PHE A 7 -2.76 8.08 14.61
N GLY A 8 -1.58 8.37 14.05
CA GLY A 8 -1.31 8.23 12.62
C GLY A 8 -2.02 9.27 11.74
N GLY A 9 -2.48 10.38 12.28
CA GLY A 9 -3.11 11.46 11.53
C GLY A 9 -2.78 12.84 12.08
N GLU A 10 -2.95 13.87 11.25
CA GLU A 10 -2.71 15.27 11.60
C GLU A 10 -3.87 16.15 11.12
N ILE A 11 -4.42 16.96 12.04
CA ILE A 11 -5.32 18.07 11.72
C ILE A 11 -4.46 19.31 11.55
N GLN A 12 -4.20 19.72 10.32
CA GLN A 12 -3.39 20.91 10.09
C GLN A 12 -4.07 22.16 10.68
N LYS A 13 -3.35 22.89 11.53
CA LYS A 13 -3.82 24.10 12.19
C LYS A 13 -2.96 25.29 11.80
N ASP A 14 -3.59 26.44 11.73
CA ASP A 14 -2.89 27.71 11.56
C ASP A 14 -1.99 27.96 12.80
N PRO A 15 -0.68 28.23 12.60
CA PRO A 15 0.28 28.30 13.72
C PRO A 15 0.06 29.50 14.65
N VAL A 16 -0.70 30.51 14.21
CA VAL A 16 -0.97 31.72 15.01
C VAL A 16 -2.28 31.61 15.77
N SER A 17 -3.36 31.26 15.06
CA SER A 17 -4.71 31.19 15.63
C SER A 17 -5.04 29.84 16.25
N GLY A 18 -4.35 28.77 15.87
CA GLY A 18 -4.65 27.40 16.22
C GLY A 18 -5.93 26.84 15.62
N GLU A 19 -6.55 27.56 14.66
CA GLU A 19 -7.75 27.09 13.97
C GLU A 19 -7.40 26.07 12.88
N PRO A 20 -8.22 25.01 12.67
CA PRO A 20 -8.02 24.06 11.60
C PRO A 20 -8.03 24.77 10.23
N THR A 21 -7.06 24.46 9.38
CA THR A 21 -6.97 25.00 8.02
C THR A 21 -7.93 24.34 7.04
N GLY A 22 -8.54 23.21 7.43
CA GLY A 22 -9.35 22.37 6.57
C GLY A 22 -8.57 21.19 5.96
N ILE A 23 -7.25 21.14 6.16
CA ILE A 23 -6.42 20.02 5.69
C ILE A 23 -6.34 18.97 6.79
N LEU A 24 -6.71 17.75 6.44
CA LEU A 24 -6.56 16.54 7.25
C LEU A 24 -5.59 15.60 6.55
N LYS A 25 -4.70 14.98 7.32
CA LYS A 25 -3.72 14.04 6.77
C LYS A 25 -3.95 12.67 7.37
N GLU A 26 -3.87 11.66 6.52
CA GLU A 26 -3.88 10.24 6.88
C GLU A 26 -5.09 9.89 7.76
N ASN A 27 -4.90 9.23 8.90
CA ASN A 27 -5.98 8.80 9.78
C ASN A 27 -6.91 9.94 10.26
N ALA A 28 -6.49 11.21 10.14
CA ALA A 28 -7.36 12.34 10.48
C ALA A 28 -8.54 12.52 9.53
N GLU A 29 -8.46 12.00 8.31
CA GLU A 29 -9.57 12.03 7.34
C GLU A 29 -10.80 11.28 7.88
N SER A 30 -10.60 10.22 8.67
CA SER A 30 -11.67 9.44 9.28
C SER A 30 -12.54 10.23 10.29
N LEU A 31 -12.06 11.38 10.77
CA LEU A 31 -12.81 12.26 11.65
C LEU A 31 -13.96 12.98 10.93
N ILE A 32 -13.90 13.09 9.61
CA ILE A 32 -14.98 13.65 8.83
C ILE A 32 -16.04 12.56 8.62
N LYS A 33 -17.15 12.72 9.31
CA LYS A 33 -18.36 12.02 8.91
C LYS A 33 -18.85 12.67 7.62
N THR A 34 -18.48 12.10 6.48
CA THR A 34 -19.13 12.44 5.23
C THR A 34 -20.60 12.12 5.40
N GLY A 35 -21.42 13.14 5.63
CA GLY A 35 -22.86 12.98 5.59
C GLY A 35 -23.20 12.33 4.25
N GLU A 36 -24.14 11.39 4.25
CA GLU A 36 -24.64 10.83 3.01
C GLU A 36 -25.00 12.01 2.09
N VAL A 37 -24.12 12.29 1.12
CA VAL A 37 -24.52 13.12 0.01
C VAL A 37 -25.67 12.34 -0.61
N LYS A 38 -26.90 12.87 -0.44
CA LYS A 38 -28.08 12.39 -1.14
C LYS A 38 -27.96 12.75 -2.63
N ALA A 39 -26.92 12.26 -3.29
CA ALA A 39 -27.01 11.97 -4.70
C ALA A 39 -28.08 10.89 -4.81
N ASP A 40 -28.92 10.97 -5.82
CA ASP A 40 -30.01 10.02 -6.08
C ASP A 40 -29.46 8.60 -6.25
N ARG A 41 -29.12 7.99 -5.09
CA ARG A 41 -28.50 6.68 -4.97
C ARG A 41 -29.60 5.66 -4.80
N THR A 42 -30.42 5.50 -5.84
CA THR A 42 -31.19 4.28 -5.92
C THR A 42 -30.20 3.10 -6.07
N PRO A 43 -30.40 1.97 -5.37
CA PRO A 43 -29.51 0.80 -5.51
C PRO A 43 -29.24 0.41 -6.96
N LYS A 44 -30.23 0.53 -7.84
CA LYS A 44 -30.09 0.30 -9.29
C LYS A 44 -29.19 1.32 -10.00
N GLY A 45 -29.23 2.59 -9.59
CA GLY A 45 -28.38 3.64 -10.19
C GLY A 45 -26.91 3.50 -9.77
N GLU A 46 -26.66 3.10 -8.53
CA GLU A 46 -25.30 2.90 -8.01
C GLU A 46 -24.66 1.64 -8.61
N GLU A 47 -25.37 0.53 -8.68
CA GLU A 47 -24.96 -0.68 -9.38
C GLU A 47 -24.65 -0.41 -10.85
N SER A 48 -25.48 0.37 -11.54
CA SER A 48 -25.24 0.75 -12.94
C SER A 48 -24.00 1.61 -13.11
N ARG A 49 -23.72 2.54 -12.21
CA ARG A 49 -22.51 3.40 -12.27
C ARG A 49 -21.23 2.59 -12.02
N LEU A 50 -21.21 1.74 -11.00
CA LEU A 50 -20.08 0.85 -10.73
C LEU A 50 -19.82 -0.08 -11.91
N TRP A 51 -20.87 -0.67 -12.47
CA TRP A 51 -20.78 -1.53 -13.65
C TRP A 51 -20.14 -0.81 -14.83
N GLN A 52 -20.58 0.42 -15.14
CA GLN A 52 -20.00 1.23 -16.19
C GLN A 52 -18.53 1.60 -15.90
N GLY A 53 -18.21 1.92 -14.65
CA GLY A 53 -16.84 2.19 -14.21
C GLY A 53 -15.92 1.00 -14.45
N TYR A 54 -16.34 -0.21 -14.08
CA TYR A 54 -15.57 -1.44 -14.35
C TYR A 54 -15.38 -1.68 -15.85
N LEU A 55 -16.41 -1.50 -16.67
CA LEU A 55 -16.31 -1.68 -18.13
C LEU A 55 -15.33 -0.69 -18.75
N LEU A 56 -15.34 0.57 -18.31
CA LEU A 56 -14.40 1.59 -18.76
C LEU A 56 -12.96 1.24 -18.33
N ALA A 57 -12.73 0.84 -17.09
CA ALA A 57 -11.43 0.42 -16.61
C ALA A 57 -10.89 -0.81 -17.38
N LEU A 58 -11.73 -1.84 -17.57
CA LEU A 58 -11.36 -3.03 -18.35
C LEU A 58 -11.06 -2.70 -19.81
N LYS A 59 -11.76 -1.73 -20.41
CA LYS A 59 -11.49 -1.24 -21.77
C LYS A 59 -10.12 -0.56 -21.80
N GLU A 60 -9.84 0.35 -20.88
CA GLU A 60 -8.59 1.10 -20.82
C GLU A 60 -7.38 0.18 -20.63
N VAL A 61 -7.40 -0.72 -19.66
CA VAL A 61 -6.29 -1.67 -19.44
C VAL A 61 -6.05 -2.56 -20.65
N ARG A 62 -7.09 -2.94 -21.36
CA ARG A 62 -6.97 -3.69 -22.62
C ARG A 62 -6.30 -2.86 -23.73
N GLU A 63 -6.69 -1.59 -23.88
CA GLU A 63 -6.11 -0.68 -24.87
C GLU A 63 -4.63 -0.41 -24.59
N LEU A 64 -4.24 -0.41 -23.34
CA LEU A 64 -2.85 -0.27 -22.89
C LEU A 64 -2.05 -1.59 -22.91
N GLY A 65 -2.67 -2.71 -23.29
CA GLY A 65 -2.02 -4.03 -23.34
C GLY A 65 -1.76 -4.65 -21.97
N VAL A 66 -2.43 -4.17 -20.92
CA VAL A 66 -2.32 -4.72 -19.56
C VAL A 66 -3.05 -6.05 -19.48
N THR A 67 -2.35 -7.11 -19.10
CA THR A 67 -2.90 -8.48 -19.04
C THR A 67 -3.22 -8.97 -17.63
N SER A 68 -2.76 -8.25 -16.63
CA SER A 68 -3.05 -8.53 -15.19
C SER A 68 -3.05 -7.25 -14.41
N ILE A 69 -3.97 -7.13 -13.46
CA ILE A 69 -4.01 -6.04 -12.48
C ILE A 69 -4.08 -6.63 -11.06
N GLN A 70 -3.48 -5.92 -10.12
CA GLN A 70 -3.58 -6.22 -8.71
C GLN A 70 -4.33 -5.09 -8.02
N ILE A 71 -5.32 -5.45 -7.22
CA ILE A 71 -6.16 -4.50 -6.48
C ILE A 71 -5.77 -4.60 -5.00
N PRO A 72 -5.11 -3.57 -4.44
CA PRO A 72 -4.57 -3.63 -3.08
C PRO A 72 -5.65 -3.36 -2.01
N GLY A 73 -6.72 -4.09 -2.03
CA GLY A 73 -7.82 -3.97 -1.08
C GLY A 73 -8.97 -4.88 -1.46
N MET A 74 -9.94 -4.99 -0.56
CA MET A 74 -11.15 -5.76 -0.87
C MET A 74 -11.90 -5.11 -2.03
N ALA A 75 -12.22 -5.93 -3.02
CA ALA A 75 -12.99 -5.53 -4.18
C ALA A 75 -14.25 -6.41 -4.31
N ASP A 76 -15.13 -6.01 -5.22
CA ASP A 76 -16.36 -6.74 -5.50
C ASP A 76 -16.07 -8.00 -6.34
N PHE A 77 -15.81 -9.11 -5.66
CA PHE A 77 -15.59 -10.40 -6.31
C PHE A 77 -16.77 -10.85 -7.18
N ASP A 78 -18.00 -10.56 -6.76
CA ASP A 78 -19.20 -11.01 -7.48
C ASP A 78 -19.31 -10.26 -8.83
N ALA A 79 -18.93 -8.98 -8.87
CA ALA A 79 -18.84 -8.23 -10.12
C ALA A 79 -17.82 -8.87 -11.07
N TYR A 80 -16.62 -9.20 -10.62
CA TYR A 80 -15.60 -9.83 -11.46
C TYR A 80 -16.00 -11.25 -11.89
N GLU A 81 -16.67 -12.04 -11.02
CA GLU A 81 -17.27 -13.31 -11.42
C GLU A 81 -18.26 -13.14 -12.56
N LYS A 82 -19.13 -12.13 -12.48
CA LYS A 82 -20.11 -11.84 -13.52
C LYS A 82 -19.42 -11.43 -14.82
N PHE A 83 -18.42 -10.53 -14.77
CA PHE A 83 -17.64 -10.15 -15.95
C PHE A 83 -16.95 -11.34 -16.58
N GLN A 84 -16.42 -12.28 -15.81
CA GLN A 84 -15.77 -13.48 -16.29
C GLN A 84 -16.80 -14.40 -17.01
N LYS A 85 -17.97 -14.61 -16.39
CA LYS A 85 -19.03 -15.45 -16.98
C LYS A 85 -19.64 -14.87 -18.26
N GLU A 86 -19.76 -13.55 -18.34
CA GLU A 86 -20.33 -12.84 -19.48
C GLU A 86 -19.29 -12.49 -20.57
N GLY A 87 -18.01 -12.84 -20.35
CA GLY A 87 -16.93 -12.61 -21.33
C GLY A 87 -16.43 -11.18 -21.41
N TYR A 88 -16.72 -10.34 -20.42
CA TYR A 88 -16.23 -8.95 -20.34
C TYR A 88 -14.85 -8.82 -19.70
N LEU A 89 -14.40 -9.83 -18.94
CA LEU A 89 -13.11 -9.76 -18.26
C LEU A 89 -11.97 -9.89 -19.28
N THR A 90 -11.17 -8.83 -19.44
CA THR A 90 -10.11 -8.72 -20.44
C THR A 90 -8.71 -8.90 -19.90
N CYS A 91 -8.55 -8.93 -18.57
CA CYS A 91 -7.28 -9.15 -17.89
C CYS A 91 -7.48 -9.99 -16.62
N ARG A 92 -6.40 -10.56 -16.11
CA ARG A 92 -6.42 -11.28 -14.82
C ARG A 92 -6.54 -10.29 -13.67
N ILE A 93 -7.36 -10.64 -12.68
CA ILE A 93 -7.60 -9.81 -11.49
C ILE A 93 -7.08 -10.53 -10.26
N ASP A 94 -6.12 -9.90 -9.57
CA ASP A 94 -5.59 -10.36 -8.31
C ASP A 94 -6.04 -9.40 -7.20
N ILE A 95 -6.95 -9.86 -6.35
CA ILE A 95 -7.59 -9.04 -5.31
C ILE A 95 -6.87 -9.28 -3.99
N GLY A 96 -6.49 -8.21 -3.31
CA GLY A 96 -5.93 -8.25 -1.96
C GLY A 96 -7.00 -8.11 -0.87
N GLY A 97 -6.59 -8.35 0.36
CA GLY A 97 -7.37 -8.05 1.56
C GLY A 97 -6.56 -7.23 2.56
N PRO A 98 -7.19 -6.60 3.54
CA PRO A 98 -6.48 -5.95 4.63
C PRO A 98 -5.60 -6.91 5.42
N LEU A 99 -4.36 -6.50 5.72
CA LEU A 99 -3.51 -7.26 6.64
C LEU A 99 -4.12 -7.24 8.04
N THR A 100 -4.11 -8.39 8.71
CA THR A 100 -4.72 -8.54 10.02
C THR A 100 -4.04 -9.63 10.85
N ALA A 101 -4.16 -9.51 12.17
CA ALA A 101 -3.84 -10.58 13.12
C ALA A 101 -5.07 -11.41 13.52
N ASP A 102 -6.27 -11.07 13.03
CA ASP A 102 -7.48 -11.84 13.30
C ASP A 102 -7.47 -13.17 12.54
N THR A 103 -7.23 -14.24 13.28
CA THR A 103 -7.14 -15.58 12.71
C THR A 103 -8.46 -16.11 12.15
N MET A 104 -9.59 -15.59 12.59
CA MET A 104 -10.89 -15.94 12.01
C MET A 104 -11.06 -15.31 10.63
N LEU A 105 -10.63 -14.05 10.49
CA LEU A 105 -10.65 -13.37 9.19
C LEU A 105 -9.64 -13.99 8.22
N LEU A 106 -8.44 -14.35 8.69
CA LEU A 106 -7.45 -15.05 7.86
C LEU A 106 -7.98 -16.40 7.35
N LYS A 107 -8.72 -17.15 8.16
CA LYS A 107 -9.37 -18.39 7.69
C LYS A 107 -10.42 -18.12 6.60
N LYS A 108 -11.21 -17.05 6.73
CA LYS A 108 -12.13 -16.65 5.66
C LYS A 108 -11.39 -16.28 4.37
N TYR A 109 -10.24 -15.64 4.47
CA TYR A 109 -9.39 -15.34 3.31
C TYR A 109 -8.88 -16.60 2.62
N LEU A 110 -8.49 -17.65 3.37
CA LEU A 110 -8.15 -18.96 2.79
C LEU A 110 -9.34 -19.62 2.08
N GLU A 111 -10.55 -19.44 2.60
CA GLU A 111 -11.78 -19.92 1.93
C GLU A 111 -12.02 -19.16 0.62
N LEU A 112 -11.78 -17.84 0.59
CA LEU A 112 -11.85 -17.03 -0.64
C LEU A 112 -10.80 -17.49 -1.66
N GLU A 113 -9.55 -17.66 -1.26
CA GLU A 113 -8.48 -18.16 -2.12
C GLU A 113 -8.88 -19.49 -2.76
N LYS A 114 -9.37 -20.45 -1.95
CA LYS A 114 -9.88 -21.74 -2.43
C LYS A 114 -11.09 -21.58 -3.35
N LYS A 115 -12.05 -20.69 -3.00
CA LYS A 115 -13.24 -20.44 -3.83
C LYS A 115 -12.85 -19.97 -5.23
N TYR A 116 -11.86 -19.07 -5.33
CA TYR A 116 -11.50 -18.45 -6.60
C TYR A 116 -10.40 -19.20 -7.37
N SER A 117 -9.76 -20.22 -6.79
CA SER A 117 -8.79 -21.07 -7.50
C SER A 117 -9.36 -21.76 -8.76
N LYS A 118 -10.68 -21.98 -8.81
CA LYS A 118 -11.40 -22.57 -9.95
C LYS A 118 -11.40 -21.69 -11.23
N TYR A 119 -11.05 -20.40 -11.12
CA TYR A 119 -11.03 -19.47 -12.26
C TYR A 119 -9.70 -19.43 -13.01
N GLU A 120 -8.80 -20.40 -12.78
CA GLU A 120 -7.55 -20.59 -13.55
C GLU A 120 -6.72 -19.31 -13.65
N ASN A 121 -6.58 -18.59 -12.54
CA ASN A 121 -5.88 -17.30 -12.44
C ASN A 121 -6.56 -16.08 -13.10
N TRP A 122 -7.77 -16.21 -13.60
CA TRP A 122 -8.52 -15.05 -14.07
C TRP A 122 -8.97 -14.15 -12.93
N ILE A 123 -9.39 -14.77 -11.83
CA ILE A 123 -9.75 -14.07 -10.59
C ILE A 123 -9.10 -14.84 -9.46
N ARG A 124 -8.36 -14.18 -8.61
CA ARG A 124 -7.81 -14.80 -7.41
C ARG A 124 -7.78 -13.83 -6.24
N PHE A 125 -7.70 -14.39 -5.04
CA PHE A 125 -7.35 -13.66 -3.84
C PHE A 125 -5.84 -13.83 -3.64
N GLY A 126 -5.07 -12.74 -3.80
CA GLY A 126 -3.62 -12.82 -3.98
C GLY A 126 -2.80 -12.51 -2.76
N TYR A 127 -3.09 -11.42 -2.03
CA TYR A 127 -2.22 -10.95 -0.97
C TYR A 127 -2.92 -10.07 0.08
N LEU A 128 -2.23 -9.79 1.19
CA LEU A 128 -2.73 -8.92 2.24
C LEU A 128 -1.98 -7.58 2.22
N LYS A 129 -2.71 -6.47 2.28
CA LYS A 129 -2.17 -5.11 2.18
C LYS A 129 -2.34 -4.34 3.47
N THR A 130 -1.32 -3.56 3.82
CA THR A 130 -1.38 -2.54 4.87
C THR A 130 -0.53 -1.32 4.50
N PHE A 131 -0.62 -0.30 5.32
CA PHE A 131 0.15 0.94 5.23
C PHE A 131 0.88 1.14 6.53
N ILE A 132 2.19 1.42 6.48
CA ILE A 132 2.96 1.73 7.68
C ILE A 132 3.14 3.23 7.87
N ASP A 133 3.12 3.98 6.78
CA ASP A 133 3.30 5.43 6.75
C ASP A 133 2.52 6.10 5.62
N GLY A 134 2.74 7.40 5.43
CA GLY A 134 2.19 8.18 4.33
C GLY A 134 3.24 8.51 3.27
N THR A 135 3.26 9.76 2.74
CA THR A 135 4.08 10.15 1.58
C THR A 135 5.10 11.25 1.90
N ILE A 136 6.14 11.36 1.05
CA ILE A 136 7.11 12.47 1.14
C ILE A 136 6.39 13.80 0.87
N GLY A 137 5.51 13.84 -0.12
CA GLY A 137 4.80 15.06 -0.53
C GLY A 137 3.97 15.68 0.60
N SER A 138 3.21 14.88 1.35
CA SER A 138 2.42 15.32 2.50
C SER A 138 3.26 15.55 3.76
N GLY A 139 4.53 15.07 3.79
CA GLY A 139 5.39 15.09 4.98
C GLY A 139 4.99 14.07 6.03
N THR A 140 4.36 12.98 5.60
CA THR A 140 3.86 11.90 6.47
C THR A 140 4.62 10.58 6.29
N ALA A 141 5.52 10.47 5.31
CA ALA A 141 6.45 9.34 5.22
C ALA A 141 7.27 9.21 6.50
N LEU A 142 7.33 8.01 7.08
CA LEU A 142 7.98 7.76 8.37
C LEU A 142 9.49 7.68 8.23
N MET A 143 10.18 8.68 8.79
CA MET A 143 11.62 8.88 8.67
C MET A 143 12.32 8.63 10.01
N PHE A 144 13.60 8.23 9.98
CA PHE A 144 14.44 8.20 11.18
C PHE A 144 14.82 9.61 11.64
N GLU A 145 15.19 10.46 10.70
CA GLU A 145 15.56 11.85 10.96
C GLU A 145 14.48 12.80 10.45
N PRO A 146 14.29 13.96 11.08
CA PRO A 146 13.30 14.93 10.65
C PRO A 146 13.42 15.32 9.18
N PHE A 147 12.31 15.77 8.60
CA PHE A 147 12.34 16.37 7.26
C PHE A 147 13.27 17.60 7.24
N SER A 148 14.02 17.75 6.17
CA SER A 148 14.99 18.88 6.03
C SER A 148 14.29 20.25 6.00
N ASP A 149 13.07 20.30 5.52
CA ASP A 149 12.24 21.50 5.47
C ASP A 149 11.18 21.57 6.61
N ASN A 150 11.16 20.59 7.51
CA ASN A 150 10.34 20.58 8.70
C ASN A 150 11.04 19.81 9.85
N PRO A 151 11.94 20.47 10.60
CA PRO A 151 12.75 19.83 11.64
C PRO A 151 11.96 19.29 12.83
N GLU A 152 10.69 19.62 12.97
CA GLU A 152 9.81 19.17 14.04
C GLU A 152 9.08 17.85 13.69
N SER A 153 9.24 17.33 12.47
CA SER A 153 8.48 16.15 12.02
C SER A 153 9.36 15.08 11.42
N CYS A 154 9.17 13.84 11.87
CA CYS A 154 9.71 12.62 11.26
C CYS A 154 8.63 11.83 10.49
N GLY A 155 7.51 12.45 10.14
CA GLY A 155 6.37 11.77 9.51
C GLY A 155 5.43 11.10 10.53
N LEU A 156 4.59 10.21 10.03
CA LEU A 156 3.54 9.56 10.83
C LEU A 156 3.59 8.05 10.63
N ALA A 157 3.56 7.29 11.72
CA ALA A 157 3.31 5.86 11.66
C ALA A 157 1.79 5.60 11.75
N MET A 158 1.25 4.79 10.84
CA MET A 158 -0.19 4.45 10.82
C MET A 158 -0.60 3.53 11.95
N MET A 159 0.36 2.79 12.51
CA MET A 159 0.19 1.89 13.64
C MET A 159 1.51 1.75 14.41
N THR A 160 1.50 1.13 15.57
CA THR A 160 2.75 0.84 16.29
C THR A 160 3.54 -0.27 15.58
N TYR A 161 4.86 -0.29 15.78
CA TYR A 161 5.69 -1.35 15.20
C TYR A 161 5.28 -2.74 15.70
N GLU A 162 4.95 -2.85 16.98
CA GLU A 162 4.55 -4.11 17.63
C GLU A 162 3.24 -4.68 17.05
N GLU A 163 2.27 -3.82 16.78
CA GLU A 163 1.01 -4.22 16.13
C GLU A 163 1.28 -4.68 14.70
N PHE A 164 2.08 -3.93 13.95
CA PHE A 164 2.46 -4.27 12.60
C PHE A 164 3.22 -5.60 12.52
N GLU A 165 4.29 -5.75 13.32
CA GLU A 165 5.09 -6.98 13.37
C GLU A 165 4.23 -8.21 13.69
N LYS A 166 3.34 -8.09 14.67
CA LYS A 166 2.40 -9.15 15.04
C LYS A 166 1.50 -9.56 13.87
N MET A 167 0.94 -8.60 13.14
CA MET A 167 0.10 -8.90 11.97
C MET A 167 0.89 -9.62 10.89
N VAL A 168 2.12 -9.15 10.59
CA VAL A 168 3.01 -9.76 9.60
C VAL A 168 3.33 -11.21 9.98
N ILE A 169 3.78 -11.47 11.21
CA ILE A 169 4.14 -12.82 11.68
C ILE A 169 2.95 -13.78 11.56
N ILE A 170 1.76 -13.35 11.99
CA ILE A 170 0.58 -14.18 11.97
C ILE A 170 0.13 -14.46 10.53
N ALA A 171 0.05 -13.44 9.67
CA ALA A 171 -0.38 -13.61 8.29
C ALA A 171 0.61 -14.46 7.47
N ASP A 172 1.92 -14.29 7.69
CA ASP A 172 2.93 -15.13 7.06
C ASP A 172 2.81 -16.59 7.48
N LYS A 173 2.53 -16.87 8.78
CA LYS A 173 2.28 -18.22 9.28
C LYS A 173 1.09 -18.90 8.59
N TYR A 174 0.08 -18.12 8.15
CA TYR A 174 -1.07 -18.62 7.37
C TYR A 174 -0.75 -18.80 5.88
N GLY A 175 0.47 -18.47 5.44
CA GLY A 175 0.93 -18.66 4.07
C GLY A 175 0.68 -17.49 3.12
N PHE A 176 0.07 -16.40 3.57
CA PHE A 176 -0.24 -15.27 2.72
C PHE A 176 1.01 -14.52 2.24
N GLN A 177 0.96 -14.02 1.01
CA GLN A 177 1.82 -12.93 0.57
C GLN A 177 1.36 -11.62 1.24
N ILE A 178 2.31 -10.78 1.61
CA ILE A 178 2.03 -9.49 2.26
C ILE A 178 2.66 -8.38 1.44
N GLY A 179 1.91 -7.30 1.20
CA GLY A 179 2.39 -6.06 0.61
C GLY A 179 2.19 -4.90 1.59
N VAL A 180 3.25 -4.18 1.90
CA VAL A 180 3.23 -3.05 2.83
C VAL A 180 3.56 -1.77 2.08
N HIS A 181 2.69 -0.77 2.18
CA HIS A 181 3.04 0.57 1.73
C HIS A 181 4.10 1.16 2.68
N SER A 182 5.27 1.46 2.15
CA SER A 182 6.39 2.02 2.90
C SER A 182 7.16 3.02 2.03
N ILE A 183 7.14 4.27 2.41
CA ILE A 183 7.79 5.36 1.66
C ILE A 183 8.99 5.92 2.39
N GLY A 184 8.89 6.19 3.68
CA GLY A 184 10.00 6.70 4.49
C GLY A 184 11.04 5.64 4.81
N ASP A 185 12.28 6.06 5.07
CA ASP A 185 13.40 5.16 5.37
C ASP A 185 13.18 4.31 6.63
N LYS A 186 12.52 4.86 7.64
CA LYS A 186 12.13 4.12 8.84
C LYS A 186 10.96 3.18 8.58
N GLY A 187 9.98 3.57 7.76
CA GLY A 187 8.87 2.71 7.35
C GLY A 187 9.36 1.48 6.62
N ASN A 188 10.26 1.65 5.63
CA ASN A 188 10.89 0.56 4.89
C ASN A 188 11.73 -0.35 5.82
N ASN A 189 12.50 0.22 6.74
CA ASN A 189 13.27 -0.56 7.71
C ASN A 189 12.36 -1.40 8.60
N TRP A 190 11.27 -0.84 9.10
CA TRP A 190 10.26 -1.58 9.87
C TRP A 190 9.68 -2.75 9.08
N THR A 191 9.36 -2.53 7.82
CA THR A 191 8.82 -3.56 6.92
C THR A 191 9.80 -4.72 6.75
N LEU A 192 11.07 -4.43 6.48
CA LEU A 192 12.09 -5.45 6.37
C LEU A 192 12.35 -6.18 7.69
N ASN A 193 12.33 -5.47 8.83
CA ASN A 193 12.49 -6.08 10.15
C ASN A 193 11.34 -7.06 10.48
N ALA A 194 10.09 -6.66 10.17
CA ALA A 194 8.94 -7.52 10.39
C ALA A 194 8.97 -8.79 9.51
N TYR A 195 9.39 -8.68 8.23
CA TYR A 195 9.54 -9.82 7.34
C TYR A 195 10.68 -10.75 7.79
N GLU A 196 11.81 -10.19 8.22
CA GLU A 196 12.92 -10.97 8.78
C GLU A 196 12.48 -11.72 10.03
N LYS A 197 11.74 -11.05 10.94
CA LYS A 197 11.20 -11.67 12.15
C LYS A 197 10.21 -12.80 11.83
N ALA A 198 9.35 -12.60 10.84
CA ALA A 198 8.43 -13.64 10.38
C ALA A 198 9.18 -14.87 9.84
N GLN A 199 10.23 -14.68 9.01
CA GLN A 199 11.07 -15.77 8.53
C GLN A 199 11.80 -16.53 9.66
N GLN A 200 12.27 -15.81 10.68
CA GLN A 200 12.92 -16.41 11.85
C GLN A 200 11.97 -17.31 12.65
N LEU A 201 10.70 -16.89 12.79
CA LEU A 201 9.71 -17.60 13.60
C LEU A 201 8.97 -18.70 12.85
N ASN A 202 8.64 -18.47 11.58
CA ASN A 202 7.81 -19.38 10.78
C ASN A 202 8.61 -20.25 9.81
N GLY A 203 9.91 -19.94 9.63
CA GLY A 203 10.76 -20.57 8.63
C GLY A 203 10.77 -19.82 7.30
N LYS A 204 11.88 -19.92 6.58
CA LYS A 204 12.03 -19.27 5.26
C LYS A 204 11.24 -20.05 4.20
N ARG A 205 10.47 -19.33 3.39
CA ARG A 205 9.71 -19.84 2.24
C ARG A 205 9.77 -18.86 1.08
N ASP A 206 9.37 -19.25 -0.11
CA ASP A 206 9.15 -18.33 -1.25
C ASP A 206 7.84 -17.55 -1.03
N SER A 207 7.85 -16.63 -0.09
CA SER A 207 6.69 -15.82 0.29
C SER A 207 6.39 -14.70 -0.67
N ARG A 208 7.42 -14.22 -1.38
CA ARG A 208 7.34 -13.06 -2.29
C ARG A 208 6.68 -11.86 -1.64
N HIS A 209 6.94 -11.64 -0.36
CA HIS A 209 6.48 -10.43 0.31
C HIS A 209 6.94 -9.19 -0.44
N ARG A 210 6.12 -8.16 -0.46
CA ARG A 210 6.40 -6.94 -1.20
C ARG A 210 6.51 -5.76 -0.26
N ASP A 211 7.43 -4.89 -0.60
CA ASP A 211 7.52 -3.54 -0.08
C ASP A 211 7.01 -2.60 -1.18
N GLU A 212 5.78 -2.13 -1.01
CA GLU A 212 5.14 -1.26 -1.99
C GLU A 212 5.72 0.14 -1.84
N HIS A 213 6.16 0.67 -2.93
CA HIS A 213 6.92 1.88 -3.13
C HIS A 213 8.41 1.70 -2.85
N ALA A 214 8.84 1.17 -1.68
CA ALA A 214 10.26 1.05 -1.32
C ALA A 214 11.03 2.33 -1.68
N GLN A 215 10.41 3.48 -1.37
CA GLN A 215 10.71 4.72 -2.08
C GLN A 215 11.95 5.42 -1.58
N THR A 216 12.15 5.47 -0.25
CA THR A 216 13.35 6.05 0.37
C THR A 216 13.98 5.01 1.29
N LEU A 217 15.17 4.54 0.95
CA LEU A 217 15.81 3.43 1.64
C LEU A 217 17.07 3.91 2.38
N LEU A 218 17.35 3.32 3.54
CA LEU A 218 18.70 3.33 4.06
C LEU A 218 19.60 2.50 3.13
N MET A 219 20.78 2.99 2.81
CA MET A 219 21.74 2.26 1.97
C MET A 219 22.08 0.88 2.55
N SER A 220 22.08 0.76 3.89
CA SER A 220 22.27 -0.51 4.61
C SER A 220 21.15 -1.52 4.43
N ASP A 221 19.92 -1.07 4.10
CA ASP A 221 18.77 -1.94 3.93
C ASP A 221 18.64 -2.52 2.51
N ILE A 222 19.28 -1.87 1.52
CA ILE A 222 19.20 -2.31 0.11
C ILE A 222 19.58 -3.78 -0.08
N PRO A 223 20.70 -4.31 0.49
CA PRO A 223 21.04 -5.73 0.34
C PRO A 223 20.02 -6.68 1.00
N ARG A 224 19.27 -6.20 1.99
CA ARG A 224 18.30 -7.03 2.73
C ARG A 224 17.13 -7.48 1.86
N PHE A 225 16.76 -6.71 0.84
CA PHE A 225 15.71 -7.12 -0.11
C PHE A 225 16.04 -8.47 -0.76
N ALA A 226 17.26 -8.63 -1.28
CA ALA A 226 17.72 -9.89 -1.87
C ALA A 226 17.87 -11.00 -0.81
N GLN A 227 18.43 -10.69 0.35
CA GLN A 227 18.68 -11.64 1.43
C GLN A 227 17.37 -12.25 1.97
N LEU A 228 16.34 -11.42 2.12
CA LEU A 228 15.03 -11.81 2.63
C LEU A 228 14.08 -12.30 1.53
N GLY A 229 14.41 -12.09 0.25
CA GLY A 229 13.52 -12.39 -0.88
C GLY A 229 12.32 -11.46 -0.95
N VAL A 230 12.45 -10.22 -0.41
CA VAL A 230 11.41 -9.19 -0.48
C VAL A 230 11.46 -8.51 -1.85
N ILE A 231 10.32 -8.29 -2.44
CA ILE A 231 10.17 -7.66 -3.75
C ILE A 231 9.91 -6.17 -3.56
N PRO A 232 10.85 -5.26 -3.92
CA PRO A 232 10.53 -3.85 -4.02
C PRO A 232 9.58 -3.63 -5.20
N SER A 233 8.35 -3.23 -4.91
CA SER A 233 7.27 -3.00 -5.87
C SER A 233 7.10 -1.50 -6.09
N MET A 234 7.80 -0.96 -7.08
CA MET A 234 8.03 0.47 -7.21
C MET A 234 7.28 1.10 -8.39
N GLN A 235 7.09 2.41 -8.33
CA GLN A 235 6.35 3.18 -9.36
C GLN A 235 7.28 4.23 -9.98
N PRO A 236 7.78 4.01 -11.20
CA PRO A 236 8.66 4.97 -11.87
C PRO A 236 8.02 6.35 -12.08
N THR A 237 6.70 6.41 -12.22
CA THR A 237 5.96 7.67 -12.37
C THR A 237 6.08 8.57 -11.14
N HIS A 238 6.13 7.99 -9.94
CA HIS A 238 6.31 8.73 -8.69
C HIS A 238 7.66 9.44 -8.63
N CYS A 239 8.72 8.84 -9.17
CA CYS A 239 10.03 9.50 -9.25
C CYS A 239 9.97 10.81 -10.06
N ILE A 240 9.18 10.84 -11.12
CA ILE A 240 9.01 12.04 -11.96
C ILE A 240 8.25 13.13 -11.20
N SER A 241 7.18 12.76 -10.51
CA SER A 241 6.38 13.72 -9.73
C SER A 241 7.15 14.27 -8.53
N ASP A 242 7.88 13.41 -7.83
CA ASP A 242 8.58 13.74 -6.60
C ASP A 242 9.90 14.52 -6.83
N LYS A 243 10.46 14.44 -8.02
CA LYS A 243 11.67 15.17 -8.40
C LYS A 243 11.65 16.66 -8.01
N LYS A 244 10.46 17.26 -7.98
CA LYS A 244 10.27 18.68 -7.68
C LYS A 244 10.53 19.05 -6.23
N PHE A 245 10.42 18.10 -5.31
CA PHE A 245 10.44 18.38 -3.87
C PHE A 245 11.21 17.36 -3.03
N CYS A 246 11.57 16.19 -3.56
CA CYS A 246 12.18 15.11 -2.80
C CYS A 246 13.47 15.59 -2.08
N GLU A 247 14.45 16.14 -2.80
CA GLU A 247 15.70 16.63 -2.21
C GLU A 247 15.48 17.75 -1.18
N LYS A 248 14.52 18.63 -1.42
CA LYS A 248 14.16 19.67 -0.45
C LYS A 248 13.61 19.09 0.83
N ARG A 249 12.78 18.05 0.71
CA ARG A 249 12.13 17.40 1.84
C ARG A 249 13.07 16.56 2.69
N ILE A 250 13.93 15.78 2.06
CA ILE A 250 14.76 14.79 2.77
C ILE A 250 16.26 15.08 2.75
N GLY A 251 16.69 16.08 1.99
CA GLY A 251 18.09 16.45 1.83
C GLY A 251 18.85 15.52 0.87
N ASN A 252 19.98 16.01 0.34
CA ASN A 252 20.74 15.34 -0.72
C ASN A 252 21.25 13.95 -0.33
N GLU A 253 21.67 13.77 0.92
CA GLU A 253 22.23 12.47 1.36
C GLU A 253 21.16 11.38 1.40
N ARG A 254 20.00 11.63 1.98
CA ARG A 254 18.89 10.68 2.01
C ARG A 254 18.28 10.46 0.62
N ALA A 255 18.32 11.47 -0.23
CA ALA A 255 17.84 11.36 -1.61
C ALA A 255 18.64 10.33 -2.44
N LYS A 256 19.86 9.97 -2.05
CA LYS A 256 20.63 8.88 -2.68
C LYS A 256 19.98 7.51 -2.52
N GLY A 257 19.20 7.32 -1.45
CA GLY A 257 18.40 6.13 -1.21
C GLY A 257 16.99 6.20 -1.80
N ALA A 258 16.60 7.35 -2.37
CA ALA A 258 15.29 7.49 -2.99
C ALA A 258 15.30 6.91 -4.41
N TYR A 259 14.26 6.10 -4.74
CA TYR A 259 14.14 5.47 -6.06
C TYR A 259 15.43 4.72 -6.50
N ALA A 260 16.05 4.00 -5.57
CA ALA A 260 17.38 3.39 -5.71
C ALA A 260 17.35 2.10 -6.57
N TRP A 261 16.68 2.12 -7.73
CA TRP A 261 16.44 0.94 -8.57
C TRP A 261 17.73 0.22 -8.94
N LYS A 262 18.74 0.99 -9.41
CA LYS A 262 20.01 0.39 -9.80
C LYS A 262 20.69 -0.30 -8.62
N SER A 263 20.71 0.35 -7.46
CA SER A 263 21.33 -0.23 -6.26
C SER A 263 20.62 -1.50 -5.78
N LEU A 264 19.27 -1.55 -5.89
CA LEU A 264 18.48 -2.73 -5.60
C LEU A 264 18.80 -3.90 -6.56
N VAL A 265 18.87 -3.61 -7.88
CA VAL A 265 19.23 -4.61 -8.90
C VAL A 265 20.67 -5.10 -8.69
N ASP A 266 21.62 -4.19 -8.46
CA ASP A 266 23.04 -4.53 -8.22
C ASP A 266 23.19 -5.39 -6.94
N ALA A 267 22.34 -5.21 -5.94
CA ALA A 267 22.27 -6.03 -4.73
C ALA A 267 21.55 -7.37 -4.93
N GLY A 268 21.02 -7.64 -6.12
CA GLY A 268 20.34 -8.90 -6.45
C GLY A 268 18.87 -8.97 -6.08
N ALA A 269 18.22 -7.85 -5.78
CA ALA A 269 16.77 -7.82 -5.52
C ALA A 269 15.97 -8.11 -6.78
N VAL A 270 14.90 -8.89 -6.64
CA VAL A 270 13.91 -9.11 -7.71
C VAL A 270 12.89 -7.98 -7.63
N MET A 271 12.88 -7.11 -8.61
CA MET A 271 12.02 -5.93 -8.62
C MET A 271 10.71 -6.15 -9.38
N ALA A 272 9.66 -5.47 -8.93
CA ALA A 272 8.43 -5.30 -9.68
C ALA A 272 8.14 -3.80 -9.89
N PHE A 273 7.52 -3.49 -11.01
CA PHE A 273 7.08 -2.13 -11.30
C PHE A 273 5.58 -2.10 -11.54
N GLY A 274 4.93 -1.05 -11.05
CA GLY A 274 3.51 -0.80 -11.21
C GLY A 274 3.22 0.67 -11.49
N THR A 275 1.96 1.00 -11.68
CA THR A 275 1.52 2.37 -11.97
C THR A 275 0.97 3.08 -10.75
N ASP A 276 0.46 2.32 -9.77
CA ASP A 276 -0.36 2.87 -8.68
C ASP A 276 -1.48 3.76 -9.23
N TYR A 277 -2.14 3.25 -10.28
CA TYR A 277 -3.23 3.94 -10.96
C TYR A 277 -4.45 4.01 -10.04
N GLN A 278 -4.95 5.23 -9.83
CA GLN A 278 -6.11 5.54 -8.99
C GLN A 278 -7.32 5.98 -9.82
#